data_81b23eaee050c5fb010de368acd71791
#
_entry.id   81b23eaee050c5fb010de368acd71791
#
_cell.length_a   1.000
_cell.length_b   1.000
_cell.length_c   1.000
_cell.angle_alpha   90.00
_cell.angle_beta   90.00
_cell.angle_gamma   90.00
#
_symmetry.space_group_name_H-M   'P 1'
#
loop_
_entity.id
_entity.type
_entity.pdbx_description
1 polymer ?
#
loop_
_entity_poly.entity_id
_entity_poly.type
_entity_poly.pdbx_seq_one_letter_code
_entity_poly.pdbx_strand_id
1 'polypeptide(L)'
;MSRVGVGVDFGTSNSAAAIFDGESVRLVQLESDDSIVPSATYIDRSLTAKTGQLAVDQYIADNTGRTVELIPEVVGETSQFVDDGGGDEISEVQTATQKIYGAPVTDSSLQGRLFRGTKRLLGDEEVRRLMVFDHPFRLVALITPLLLRIRKSIEADIGSFADAHLGHPVNFEGRDKFSNQLAMSRLGEAFGYAGVTKRSFYPEPIAASVSFLHANPTAQGETVLSLDFGGGTLDFCLLRREGEGFNVIATHGIGLGGDHLDQILFRQLLFPHLGKGEERGVDAMGKSEPASVLVCWQRKGS
;
A
#
# COMPACT_ATOMS: atom_id res chain seq x y z
N MET A 1 -12.25 29.24 24.20
CA MET A 1 -11.38 28.62 23.17
C MET A 1 -12.27 27.77 22.29
N SER A 2 -12.43 28.13 21.00
CA SER A 2 -13.15 27.29 20.04
C SER A 2 -12.43 25.93 19.99
N ARG A 3 -13.23 24.86 20.05
CA ARG A 3 -12.69 23.49 20.03
C ARG A 3 -12.27 23.19 18.60
N VAL A 4 -10.99 23.14 18.33
CA VAL A 4 -10.45 22.78 17.02
C VAL A 4 -10.65 21.27 16.80
N GLY A 5 -11.32 20.89 15.72
CA GLY A 5 -11.44 19.51 15.28
C GLY A 5 -10.35 19.16 14.28
N VAL A 6 -9.72 18.02 14.43
CA VAL A 6 -8.72 17.48 13.49
C VAL A 6 -9.27 16.23 12.83
N GLY A 7 -9.34 16.20 11.50
CA GLY A 7 -9.72 15.05 10.71
C GLY A 7 -8.54 14.53 9.89
N VAL A 8 -8.39 13.21 9.82
CA VAL A 8 -7.37 12.55 8.96
C VAL A 8 -8.03 11.45 8.16
N ASP A 9 -7.87 11.52 6.86
CA ASP A 9 -8.18 10.45 5.92
C ASP A 9 -6.87 9.78 5.48
N PHE A 10 -6.67 8.55 5.93
CA PHE A 10 -5.60 7.70 5.46
C PHE A 10 -6.13 6.77 4.37
N GLY A 11 -6.08 7.23 3.12
CA GLY A 11 -6.58 6.49 1.96
C GLY A 11 -5.61 5.43 1.45
N THR A 12 -6.10 4.56 0.55
CA THR A 12 -5.30 3.51 -0.11
C THR A 12 -4.23 4.11 -1.02
N SER A 13 -4.61 5.08 -1.84
CA SER A 13 -3.72 5.71 -2.81
C SER A 13 -3.19 7.06 -2.34
N ASN A 14 -4.05 7.86 -1.69
CA ASN A 14 -3.73 9.20 -1.20
C ASN A 14 -4.30 9.41 0.20
N SER A 15 -3.69 10.32 0.95
CA SER A 15 -4.12 10.72 2.28
C SER A 15 -4.27 12.23 2.37
N ALA A 16 -5.17 12.68 3.24
CA ALA A 16 -5.44 14.09 3.50
C ALA A 16 -5.67 14.34 4.99
N ALA A 17 -5.54 15.60 5.41
CA ALA A 17 -5.92 16.05 6.74
C ALA A 17 -6.66 17.37 6.65
N ALA A 18 -7.59 17.57 7.58
CA ALA A 18 -8.39 18.79 7.67
C ALA A 18 -8.51 19.28 9.11
N ILE A 19 -8.70 20.58 9.24
CA ILE A 19 -8.92 21.26 10.50
C ILE A 19 -10.27 21.98 10.44
N PHE A 20 -11.08 21.80 11.48
CA PHE A 20 -12.32 22.51 11.70
C PHE A 20 -12.13 23.48 12.86
N ASP A 21 -12.32 24.79 12.62
CA ASP A 21 -12.14 25.85 13.62
C ASP A 21 -13.41 26.21 14.40
N GLY A 22 -14.50 25.51 14.11
CA GLY A 22 -15.83 25.76 14.67
C GLY A 22 -16.81 26.39 13.67
N GLU A 23 -16.32 26.92 12.54
CA GLU A 23 -17.11 27.56 11.50
C GLU A 23 -16.82 26.96 10.12
N SER A 24 -15.55 26.75 9.81
CA SER A 24 -15.09 26.29 8.50
C SER A 24 -14.16 25.09 8.58
N VAL A 25 -14.13 24.30 7.50
CA VAL A 25 -13.18 23.23 7.31
C VAL A 25 -12.13 23.67 6.30
N ARG A 26 -10.86 23.49 6.64
CA ARG A 26 -9.75 23.72 5.72
C ARG A 26 -8.81 22.53 5.67
N LEU A 27 -8.23 22.27 4.51
CA LEU A 27 -7.22 21.23 4.35
C LEU A 27 -5.87 21.68 4.91
N VAL A 28 -5.14 20.74 5.47
CA VAL A 28 -3.74 20.92 5.90
C VAL A 28 -2.82 20.67 4.71
N GLN A 29 -1.81 21.53 4.54
CA GLN A 29 -0.79 21.33 3.52
C GLN A 29 0.13 20.18 3.91
N LEU A 30 0.12 19.10 3.13
CA LEU A 30 0.90 17.89 3.40
C LEU A 30 2.10 17.72 2.46
N GLU A 31 2.06 18.35 1.29
CA GLU A 31 3.15 18.44 0.32
C GLU A 31 3.51 19.92 0.09
N SER A 32 4.55 20.21 -0.70
CA SER A 32 5.00 21.59 -0.93
C SER A 32 3.92 22.49 -1.52
N ASP A 33 3.12 21.95 -2.43
CA ASP A 33 2.10 22.68 -3.18
C ASP A 33 0.72 22.00 -3.17
N ASP A 34 0.55 20.94 -2.34
CA ASP A 34 -0.69 20.16 -2.30
C ASP A 34 -1.07 19.80 -0.86
N SER A 35 -2.38 19.73 -0.62
CA SER A 35 -2.96 19.23 0.63
C SER A 35 -3.16 17.71 0.62
N ILE A 36 -2.97 17.07 -0.53
CA ILE A 36 -3.08 15.64 -0.71
C ILE A 36 -1.68 15.04 -0.80
N VAL A 37 -1.42 14.00 -0.01
CA VAL A 37 -0.15 13.27 0.00
C VAL A 37 -0.33 11.85 -0.50
N PRO A 38 0.51 11.33 -1.43
CA PRO A 38 0.47 9.92 -1.79
C PRO A 38 0.65 9.02 -0.57
N SER A 39 -0.21 8.00 -0.41
CA SER A 39 -0.09 6.99 0.65
C SER A 39 1.04 6.02 0.33
N ALA A 40 2.25 6.55 0.31
CA ALA A 40 3.46 5.87 -0.12
C ALA A 40 4.57 5.98 0.94
N THR A 41 5.27 4.87 1.16
CA THR A 41 6.48 4.79 1.98
C THR A 41 7.57 4.08 1.18
N TYR A 42 8.70 4.72 1.00
CA TYR A 42 9.90 4.13 0.41
C TYR A 42 10.90 3.86 1.52
N ILE A 43 11.49 2.67 1.52
CA ILE A 43 12.52 2.28 2.51
C ILE A 43 13.76 1.85 1.73
N ASP A 44 14.89 2.52 1.98
CA ASP A 44 16.17 2.22 1.39
C ASP A 44 16.91 1.07 2.10
N ARG A 45 18.09 0.70 1.61
CA ARG A 45 18.93 -0.35 2.20
C ARG A 45 19.45 0.00 3.60
N SER A 46 19.51 1.27 3.97
CA SER A 46 19.86 1.71 5.33
C SER A 46 18.66 1.71 6.28
N LEU A 47 17.50 1.25 5.80
CA LEU A 47 16.22 1.26 6.48
C LEU A 47 15.70 2.67 6.79
N THR A 48 16.18 3.67 6.05
CA THR A 48 15.65 5.04 6.13
C THR A 48 14.37 5.14 5.33
N ALA A 49 13.34 5.75 5.93
CA ALA A 49 12.04 5.90 5.29
C ALA A 49 11.85 7.30 4.69
N LYS A 50 11.35 7.35 3.44
CA LYS A 50 10.76 8.53 2.80
C LYS A 50 9.27 8.30 2.61
N THR A 51 8.46 9.36 2.62
CA THR A 51 6.99 9.25 2.54
C THR A 51 6.42 10.25 1.55
N GLY A 52 5.20 9.98 1.07
CA GLY A 52 4.49 10.85 0.15
C GLY A 52 5.15 10.93 -1.22
N GLN A 53 5.12 12.12 -1.84
CA GLN A 53 5.69 12.33 -3.18
C GLN A 53 7.20 12.04 -3.21
N LEU A 54 7.93 12.40 -2.16
CA LEU A 54 9.36 12.10 -2.05
C LEU A 54 9.67 10.59 -2.12
N ALA A 55 8.78 9.75 -1.61
CA ALA A 55 8.92 8.30 -1.70
C ALA A 55 8.77 7.81 -3.14
N VAL A 56 7.80 8.36 -3.87
CA VAL A 56 7.53 8.03 -5.27
C VAL A 56 8.68 8.50 -6.16
N ASP A 57 9.12 9.74 -5.98
CA ASP A 57 10.21 10.33 -6.77
C ASP A 57 11.53 9.59 -6.57
N GLN A 58 11.83 9.22 -5.31
CA GLN A 58 13.02 8.43 -5.02
C GLN A 58 12.98 7.07 -5.70
N TYR A 59 11.84 6.38 -5.61
CA TYR A 59 11.68 5.08 -6.28
C TYR A 59 11.86 5.19 -7.79
N ILE A 60 11.30 6.23 -8.42
CA ILE A 60 11.45 6.48 -9.86
C ILE A 60 12.92 6.76 -10.18
N ALA A 61 13.58 7.62 -9.42
CA ALA A 61 14.99 7.97 -9.64
C ALA A 61 15.91 6.74 -9.54
N ASP A 62 15.72 5.92 -8.52
CA ASP A 62 16.54 4.74 -8.27
C ASP A 62 16.31 3.62 -9.29
N ASN A 63 15.16 3.61 -9.95
CA ASN A 63 14.82 2.57 -10.93
C ASN A 63 14.94 3.04 -12.39
N THR A 64 15.11 4.34 -12.64
CA THR A 64 15.26 4.87 -14.00
C THR A 64 16.66 4.57 -14.55
N GLY A 65 16.70 3.81 -15.65
CA GLY A 65 17.94 3.48 -16.35
C GLY A 65 18.85 2.47 -15.66
N ARG A 66 18.44 1.88 -14.53
CA ARG A 66 19.24 0.83 -13.87
C ARG A 66 19.11 -0.51 -14.59
N THR A 67 20.13 -1.32 -14.47
CA THR A 67 20.10 -2.71 -14.89
C THR A 67 19.53 -3.55 -13.74
N VAL A 68 18.55 -4.41 -14.04
CA VAL A 68 18.01 -5.37 -13.08
C VAL A 68 18.93 -6.57 -13.03
N GLU A 69 19.38 -6.92 -11.83
CA GLU A 69 20.24 -8.08 -11.59
C GLU A 69 19.48 -9.10 -10.74
N LEU A 70 18.95 -10.12 -11.42
CA LEU A 70 18.15 -11.17 -10.77
C LEU A 70 19.09 -12.29 -10.29
N ILE A 71 19.03 -12.56 -8.99
CA ILE A 71 19.75 -13.68 -8.38
C ILE A 71 18.79 -14.88 -8.26
N PRO A 72 19.16 -16.06 -8.77
CA PRO A 72 18.39 -17.27 -8.59
C PRO A 72 18.42 -17.72 -7.12
N GLU A 73 17.27 -18.08 -6.59
CA GLU A 73 17.17 -18.68 -5.27
C GLU A 73 17.67 -20.12 -5.29
N VAL A 74 18.50 -20.50 -4.29
CA VAL A 74 18.88 -21.90 -4.10
C VAL A 74 17.71 -22.61 -3.44
N VAL A 75 17.01 -23.45 -4.21
CA VAL A 75 15.81 -24.16 -3.76
C VAL A 75 16.12 -25.54 -3.19
N GLY A 76 17.35 -26.03 -3.35
CA GLY A 76 17.80 -27.30 -2.83
C GLY A 76 19.27 -27.57 -3.11
N GLU A 77 19.77 -28.61 -2.50
CA GLU A 77 21.11 -29.15 -2.76
C GLU A 77 20.98 -30.63 -3.06
N THR A 78 21.69 -31.12 -4.08
CA THR A 78 21.81 -32.54 -4.39
C THR A 78 23.26 -32.95 -4.26
N SER A 79 23.48 -34.11 -3.67
CA SER A 79 24.81 -34.71 -3.58
C SER A 79 24.92 -35.84 -4.60
N GLN A 80 25.89 -35.75 -5.49
CA GLN A 80 26.22 -36.83 -6.42
C GLN A 80 27.49 -37.52 -5.97
N PHE A 81 27.47 -38.84 -5.98
CA PHE A 81 28.68 -39.63 -5.81
C PHE A 81 29.42 -39.64 -7.14
N VAL A 82 30.63 -39.13 -7.14
CA VAL A 82 31.49 -39.20 -8.31
C VAL A 82 32.37 -40.43 -8.11
N ASP A 83 32.08 -41.47 -8.88
CA ASP A 83 32.94 -42.63 -8.99
C ASP A 83 33.97 -42.34 -10.09
N ASP A 84 35.21 -42.25 -9.73
CA ASP A 84 36.29 -41.91 -10.65
C ASP A 84 36.93 -43.15 -11.33
N GLY A 85 36.21 -44.25 -11.42
CA GLY A 85 36.44 -45.35 -12.38
C GLY A 85 37.84 -45.99 -12.40
N GLY A 86 38.67 -45.82 -11.41
CA GLY A 86 40.01 -46.35 -11.32
C GLY A 86 40.09 -47.58 -10.40
N GLY A 87 40.46 -48.71 -10.96
CA GLY A 87 40.40 -50.01 -10.33
C GLY A 87 41.25 -50.22 -9.06
N ASP A 88 40.75 -51.15 -8.25
CA ASP A 88 41.42 -51.94 -7.21
C ASP A 88 42.03 -51.26 -5.96
N GLU A 89 41.90 -49.99 -5.71
CA GLU A 89 42.18 -49.45 -4.39
C GLU A 89 40.93 -48.69 -3.88
N ILE A 90 40.71 -48.73 -2.54
CA ILE A 90 39.56 -48.12 -1.87
C ILE A 90 39.54 -46.62 -2.21
N SER A 91 38.78 -46.25 -3.24
CA SER A 91 38.61 -44.86 -3.66
C SER A 91 37.85 -44.08 -2.58
N GLU A 92 38.42 -42.99 -2.11
CA GLU A 92 37.67 -42.05 -1.30
C GLU A 92 36.47 -41.49 -2.12
N VAL A 93 35.27 -41.82 -1.67
CA VAL A 93 34.02 -41.32 -2.30
C VAL A 93 33.99 -39.82 -2.17
N GLN A 94 34.30 -39.12 -3.23
CA GLN A 94 34.15 -37.67 -3.27
C GLN A 94 32.68 -37.33 -3.51
N THR A 95 32.06 -36.66 -2.55
CA THR A 95 30.68 -36.17 -2.65
C THR A 95 30.72 -34.75 -3.22
N ALA A 96 30.28 -34.59 -4.45
CA ALA A 96 30.09 -33.26 -5.02
C ALA A 96 28.66 -32.75 -4.70
N THR A 97 28.57 -31.68 -3.97
CA THR A 97 27.28 -31.02 -3.68
C THR A 97 26.99 -30.04 -4.80
N GLN A 98 25.88 -30.25 -5.50
CA GLN A 98 25.41 -29.36 -6.55
C GLN A 98 24.17 -28.60 -6.04
N LYS A 99 24.21 -27.29 -6.17
CA LYS A 99 23.07 -26.43 -5.83
C LYS A 99 22.01 -26.48 -6.94
N ILE A 100 20.78 -26.67 -6.54
CA ILE A 100 19.60 -26.56 -7.44
C ILE A 100 19.08 -25.13 -7.34
N TYR A 101 19.08 -24.44 -8.48
CA TYR A 101 18.59 -23.07 -8.55
C TYR A 101 17.13 -23.03 -9.01
N GLY A 102 16.31 -22.29 -8.30
CA GLY A 102 14.95 -21.95 -8.69
C GLY A 102 14.90 -20.77 -9.65
N ALA A 103 13.68 -20.32 -9.96
CA ALA A 103 13.50 -19.10 -10.76
C ALA A 103 14.11 -17.88 -10.03
N PRO A 104 14.75 -16.94 -10.75
CA PRO A 104 15.30 -15.73 -10.14
C PRO A 104 14.17 -14.83 -9.64
N VAL A 105 14.11 -14.61 -8.33
CA VAL A 105 13.04 -13.84 -7.65
C VAL A 105 13.54 -12.60 -6.93
N THR A 106 14.85 -12.46 -6.73
CA THR A 106 15.44 -11.37 -5.99
C THR A 106 16.28 -10.48 -6.90
N ASP A 107 15.92 -9.20 -6.94
CA ASP A 107 16.70 -8.16 -7.61
C ASP A 107 17.75 -7.62 -6.63
N SER A 108 19.03 -8.01 -6.82
CA SER A 108 20.14 -7.61 -5.94
C SER A 108 20.52 -6.16 -6.08
N SER A 109 20.25 -5.53 -7.23
CA SER A 109 20.61 -4.15 -7.50
C SER A 109 19.57 -3.13 -6.97
N LEU A 110 18.45 -3.62 -6.40
CA LEU A 110 17.39 -2.77 -5.88
C LEU A 110 17.90 -1.90 -4.71
N GLN A 111 17.79 -0.57 -4.84
CA GLN A 111 18.27 0.40 -3.84
C GLN A 111 17.27 0.61 -2.69
N GLY A 112 15.99 0.44 -2.94
CA GLY A 112 14.93 0.57 -1.98
C GLY A 112 13.62 -0.04 -2.45
N ARG A 113 12.66 -0.13 -1.54
CA ARG A 113 11.33 -0.68 -1.81
C ARG A 113 10.27 0.37 -1.57
N LEU A 114 9.36 0.53 -2.55
CA LEU A 114 8.19 1.39 -2.45
C LEU A 114 6.97 0.56 -2.01
N PHE A 115 6.32 1.02 -0.95
CA PHE A 115 5.08 0.46 -0.42
C PHE A 115 3.94 1.44 -0.70
N ARG A 116 2.96 1.00 -1.47
CA ARG A 116 1.70 1.68 -1.76
C ARG A 116 0.55 0.71 -1.54
N GLY A 117 -0.66 1.23 -1.33
CA GLY A 117 -1.84 0.39 -1.13
C GLY A 117 -1.81 -0.45 0.14
N THR A 118 -0.95 -0.14 1.11
CA THR A 118 -0.77 -0.92 2.35
C THR A 118 -2.04 -0.95 3.22
N LYS A 119 -2.93 0.03 3.08
CA LYS A 119 -4.25 0.05 3.75
C LYS A 119 -5.08 -1.20 3.44
N ARG A 120 -4.99 -1.72 2.20
CA ARG A 120 -5.70 -2.93 1.74
C ARG A 120 -5.29 -4.19 2.52
N LEU A 121 -4.03 -4.24 2.96
CA LEU A 121 -3.47 -5.39 3.66
C LEU A 121 -3.75 -5.40 5.17
N LEU A 122 -4.34 -4.33 5.70
CA LEU A 122 -4.55 -4.20 7.16
C LEU A 122 -5.47 -5.29 7.73
N GLY A 123 -6.47 -5.74 6.96
CA GLY A 123 -7.40 -6.80 7.35
C GLY A 123 -6.92 -8.21 7.06
N ASP A 124 -5.82 -8.38 6.36
CA ASP A 124 -5.32 -9.68 5.96
C ASP A 124 -4.52 -10.34 7.10
N GLU A 125 -5.03 -11.47 7.63
CA GLU A 125 -4.40 -12.22 8.70
C GLU A 125 -3.12 -12.92 8.26
N GLU A 126 -3.00 -13.29 6.99
CA GLU A 126 -1.83 -13.95 6.44
C GLU A 126 -0.65 -12.99 6.33
N VAL A 127 -0.94 -11.69 6.10
CA VAL A 127 0.07 -10.65 6.03
C VAL A 127 0.42 -10.13 7.43
N ARG A 128 1.29 -10.85 8.11
CA ARG A 128 1.81 -10.43 9.43
C ARG A 128 3.01 -9.51 9.32
N ARG A 129 3.88 -9.79 8.36
CA ARG A 129 5.13 -9.05 8.10
C ARG A 129 5.41 -9.04 6.60
N LEU A 130 6.02 -7.97 6.13
CA LEU A 130 6.58 -7.86 4.78
C LEU A 130 8.10 -7.77 4.89
N MET A 131 8.79 -8.49 4.02
CA MET A 131 10.24 -8.43 3.96
C MET A 131 10.69 -7.16 3.25
N VAL A 132 11.47 -6.36 3.93
CA VAL A 132 12.18 -5.22 3.35
C VAL A 132 13.65 -5.60 3.33
N PHE A 133 14.10 -6.07 2.18
CA PHE A 133 15.36 -6.81 2.04
C PHE A 133 15.36 -8.01 3.00
N ASP A 134 16.32 -8.12 3.89
CA ASP A 134 16.42 -9.22 4.85
C ASP A 134 15.75 -8.94 6.20
N HIS A 135 14.98 -7.83 6.32
CA HIS A 135 14.36 -7.40 7.56
C HIS A 135 12.83 -7.55 7.50
N PRO A 136 12.22 -8.25 8.46
CA PRO A 136 10.78 -8.41 8.57
C PRO A 136 10.12 -7.16 9.19
N PHE A 137 9.35 -6.42 8.40
CA PHE A 137 8.59 -5.26 8.86
C PHE A 137 7.12 -5.63 9.09
N ARG A 138 6.56 -5.21 10.21
CA ARG A 138 5.11 -5.25 10.41
C ARG A 138 4.44 -4.19 9.52
N LEU A 139 3.22 -4.46 9.03
CA LEU A 139 2.46 -3.49 8.24
C LEU A 139 2.35 -2.12 8.92
N VAL A 140 2.13 -2.12 10.24
CA VAL A 140 2.06 -0.91 11.06
C VAL A 140 3.33 -0.07 10.94
N ALA A 141 4.51 -0.68 10.91
CA ALA A 141 5.78 0.02 10.76
C ALA A 141 5.94 0.67 9.37
N LEU A 142 5.28 0.14 8.33
CA LEU A 142 5.33 0.70 6.97
C LEU A 142 4.43 1.93 6.79
N ILE A 143 3.35 2.03 7.56
CA ILE A 143 2.41 3.17 7.46
C ILE A 143 2.69 4.27 8.48
N THR A 144 3.27 3.94 9.63
CA THR A 144 3.56 4.90 10.72
C THR A 144 4.37 6.11 10.28
N PRO A 145 5.41 6.00 9.42
CA PRO A 145 6.18 7.18 8.98
C PRO A 145 5.34 8.23 8.27
N LEU A 146 4.40 7.80 7.42
CA LEU A 146 3.48 8.71 6.75
C LEU A 146 2.51 9.38 7.74
N LEU A 147 1.93 8.60 8.66
CA LEU A 147 1.03 9.14 9.69
C LEU A 147 1.75 10.12 10.62
N LEU A 148 3.00 9.85 10.97
CA LEU A 148 3.84 10.77 11.75
C LEU A 148 4.10 12.08 10.98
N ARG A 149 4.34 12.00 9.66
CA ARG A 149 4.48 13.19 8.82
C ARG A 149 3.19 14.02 8.82
N ILE A 150 2.03 13.38 8.58
CA ILE A 150 0.71 14.04 8.61
C ILE A 150 0.51 14.74 9.95
N ARG A 151 0.76 14.05 11.07
CA ARG A 151 0.68 14.65 12.40
C ARG A 151 1.57 15.88 12.54
N LYS A 152 2.83 15.81 12.12
CA LYS A 152 3.78 16.93 12.19
C LYS A 152 3.32 18.12 11.36
N SER A 153 2.73 17.89 10.18
CA SER A 153 2.15 18.97 9.36
C SER A 153 0.96 19.64 10.05
N ILE A 154 0.10 18.87 10.70
CA ILE A 154 -1.02 19.42 11.51
C ILE A 154 -0.45 20.23 12.69
N GLU A 155 0.53 19.71 13.41
CA GLU A 155 1.16 20.39 14.56
C GLU A 155 1.91 21.67 14.15
N ALA A 156 2.47 21.72 12.95
CA ALA A 156 3.10 22.93 12.42
C ALA A 156 2.07 24.04 12.12
N ASP A 157 0.84 23.64 11.79
CA ASP A 157 -0.25 24.56 11.44
C ASP A 157 -0.99 25.10 12.69
N ILE A 158 -1.39 24.23 13.60
CA ILE A 158 -2.25 24.60 14.75
C ILE A 158 -1.61 24.39 16.13
N GLY A 159 -0.36 23.94 16.19
CA GLY A 159 0.26 23.51 17.43
C GLY A 159 -0.18 22.09 17.84
N SER A 160 0.06 21.73 19.10
CA SER A 160 -0.30 20.40 19.60
C SER A 160 -1.82 20.22 19.66
N PHE A 161 -2.29 19.04 19.27
CA PHE A 161 -3.69 18.64 19.36
C PHE A 161 -3.82 17.35 20.17
N ALA A 162 -4.97 17.17 20.83
CA ALA A 162 -5.20 16.03 21.72
C ALA A 162 -5.98 14.92 21.02
N ASP A 163 -6.96 15.27 20.19
CA ASP A 163 -7.95 14.38 19.63
C ASP A 163 -7.95 14.45 18.11
N ALA A 164 -8.13 13.32 17.44
CA ALA A 164 -8.32 13.25 15.99
C ALA A 164 -9.50 12.37 15.60
N HIS A 165 -10.16 12.75 14.52
CA HIS A 165 -11.22 12.01 13.86
C HIS A 165 -10.62 11.33 12.61
N LEU A 166 -10.72 10.00 12.54
CA LEU A 166 -10.02 9.19 11.55
C LEU A 166 -11.03 8.49 10.63
N GLY A 167 -10.82 8.61 9.32
CA GLY A 167 -11.60 7.88 8.33
C GLY A 167 -11.21 6.39 8.27
N HIS A 168 -12.21 5.55 8.00
CA HIS A 168 -12.01 4.16 7.64
C HIS A 168 -13.07 3.72 6.61
N PRO A 169 -12.78 2.74 5.72
CA PRO A 169 -13.79 2.22 4.80
C PRO A 169 -14.90 1.50 5.58
N VAL A 170 -16.07 1.35 4.98
CA VAL A 170 -17.16 0.56 5.61
C VAL A 170 -16.69 -0.86 5.88
N ASN A 171 -16.01 -1.46 4.91
CA ASN A 171 -15.34 -2.74 5.06
C ASN A 171 -13.92 -2.65 4.54
N PHE A 172 -12.94 -3.04 5.35
CA PHE A 172 -11.60 -3.30 4.83
C PHE A 172 -11.63 -4.50 3.91
N GLU A 173 -10.67 -4.59 2.99
CA GLU A 173 -10.51 -5.77 2.16
C GLU A 173 -10.29 -6.99 3.07
N GLY A 174 -11.16 -7.97 2.92
CA GLY A 174 -11.21 -9.17 3.74
C GLY A 174 -12.61 -9.79 3.69
N ARG A 175 -12.72 -11.08 4.03
CA ARG A 175 -13.94 -11.87 3.81
C ARG A 175 -14.86 -11.95 5.01
N ASP A 176 -14.46 -11.41 6.16
CA ASP A 176 -15.22 -11.57 7.40
C ASP A 176 -15.08 -10.39 8.38
N LYS A 177 -15.84 -10.48 9.49
CA LYS A 177 -15.79 -9.46 10.57
C LYS A 177 -14.45 -9.40 11.29
N PHE A 178 -13.67 -10.48 11.30
CA PHE A 178 -12.34 -10.50 11.93
C PHE A 178 -11.37 -9.61 11.16
N SER A 179 -11.42 -9.63 9.84
CA SER A 179 -10.59 -8.76 8.98
C SER A 179 -10.79 -7.28 9.29
N ASN A 180 -12.04 -6.84 9.50
CA ASN A 180 -12.33 -5.45 9.89
C ASN A 180 -11.77 -5.11 11.29
N GLN A 181 -11.93 -6.01 12.28
CA GLN A 181 -11.40 -5.78 13.62
C GLN A 181 -9.87 -5.72 13.62
N LEU A 182 -9.22 -6.63 12.89
CA LEU A 182 -7.77 -6.66 12.73
C LEU A 182 -7.26 -5.38 12.07
N ALA A 183 -7.92 -4.95 10.98
CA ALA A 183 -7.55 -3.72 10.27
C ALA A 183 -7.68 -2.49 11.16
N MET A 184 -8.78 -2.35 11.88
CA MET A 184 -9.01 -1.27 12.84
C MET A 184 -7.98 -1.26 13.97
N SER A 185 -7.63 -2.45 14.49
CA SER A 185 -6.59 -2.60 15.51
C SER A 185 -5.23 -2.14 15.00
N ARG A 186 -4.82 -2.62 13.81
CA ARG A 186 -3.53 -2.25 13.18
C ARG A 186 -3.47 -0.76 12.83
N LEU A 187 -4.57 -0.20 12.30
CA LEU A 187 -4.66 1.23 11.98
C LEU A 187 -4.56 2.07 13.26
N GLY A 188 -5.30 1.68 14.30
CA GLY A 188 -5.23 2.31 15.61
C GLY A 188 -3.83 2.24 16.23
N GLU A 189 -3.15 1.11 16.12
CA GLU A 189 -1.76 0.95 16.57
C GLU A 189 -0.81 1.90 15.83
N ALA A 190 -0.93 2.01 14.50
CA ALA A 190 -0.10 2.89 13.68
C ALA A 190 -0.28 4.37 14.05
N PHE A 191 -1.52 4.83 14.23
CA PHE A 191 -1.80 6.18 14.72
C PHE A 191 -1.25 6.40 16.13
N GLY A 192 -1.33 5.37 16.99
CA GLY A 192 -0.71 5.42 18.32
C GLY A 192 0.79 5.64 18.27
N TYR A 193 1.50 4.90 17.41
CA TYR A 193 2.95 5.11 17.19
C TYR A 193 3.26 6.46 16.54
N ALA A 194 2.38 6.98 15.72
CA ALA A 194 2.48 8.35 15.21
C ALA A 194 2.17 9.42 16.28
N GLY A 195 1.77 9.02 17.51
CA GLY A 195 1.49 9.88 18.65
C GLY A 195 0.06 10.41 18.71
N VAL A 196 -0.86 9.92 17.87
CA VAL A 196 -2.29 10.22 17.96
C VAL A 196 -2.94 9.20 18.90
N THR A 197 -2.96 9.53 20.19
CA THR A 197 -3.41 8.59 21.25
C THR A 197 -4.91 8.63 21.51
N LYS A 198 -5.53 9.82 21.40
CA LYS A 198 -6.98 9.98 21.47
C LYS A 198 -7.54 10.10 20.07
N ARG A 199 -8.45 9.22 19.70
CA ARG A 199 -9.00 9.13 18.35
C ARG A 199 -10.38 8.52 18.32
N SER A 200 -11.18 8.96 17.36
CA SER A 200 -12.48 8.39 17.03
C SER A 200 -12.46 7.99 15.56
N PHE A 201 -13.04 6.85 15.24
CA PHE A 201 -13.10 6.33 13.87
C PHE A 201 -14.49 6.53 13.28
N TYR A 202 -14.54 6.93 12.01
CA TYR A 202 -15.76 7.19 11.26
C TYR A 202 -15.70 6.55 9.88
N PRO A 203 -16.78 5.91 9.41
CA PRO A 203 -16.85 5.44 8.03
C PRO A 203 -16.70 6.60 7.03
N GLU A 204 -15.77 6.46 6.11
CA GLU A 204 -15.43 7.50 5.09
C GLU A 204 -16.66 7.99 4.31
N PRO A 205 -17.57 7.12 3.81
CA PRO A 205 -18.72 7.61 3.06
C PRO A 205 -19.74 8.38 3.93
N ILE A 206 -19.78 8.11 5.25
CA ILE A 206 -20.57 8.92 6.18
C ILE A 206 -19.95 10.30 6.31
N ALA A 207 -18.63 10.38 6.51
CA ALA A 207 -17.93 11.65 6.63
C ALA A 207 -18.07 12.52 5.36
N ALA A 208 -17.96 11.91 4.18
CA ALA A 208 -18.17 12.57 2.89
C ALA A 208 -19.61 13.10 2.76
N SER A 209 -20.61 12.29 3.12
CA SER A 209 -22.02 12.68 3.08
C SER A 209 -22.32 13.84 4.04
N VAL A 210 -21.78 13.80 5.25
CA VAL A 210 -21.94 14.88 6.25
C VAL A 210 -21.27 16.17 5.77
N SER A 211 -20.08 16.08 5.18
CA SER A 211 -19.40 17.23 4.58
C SER A 211 -20.22 17.87 3.47
N PHE A 212 -20.78 17.07 2.57
CA PHE A 212 -21.66 17.56 1.51
C PHE A 212 -22.91 18.28 2.06
N LEU A 213 -23.58 17.67 3.04
CA LEU A 213 -24.79 18.24 3.62
C LEU A 213 -24.51 19.50 4.48
N HIS A 214 -23.31 19.58 5.07
CA HIS A 214 -22.88 20.80 5.76
C HIS A 214 -22.67 21.95 4.77
N ALA A 215 -22.08 21.67 3.62
CA ALA A 215 -21.88 22.66 2.55
C ALA A 215 -23.20 23.05 1.83
N ASN A 216 -24.25 22.20 1.92
CA ASN A 216 -25.55 22.38 1.27
C ASN A 216 -26.69 22.40 2.29
N PRO A 217 -26.86 23.48 3.08
CA PRO A 217 -27.81 23.52 4.21
C PRO A 217 -29.27 23.45 3.79
N THR A 218 -29.61 23.68 2.52
CA THR A 218 -30.97 23.65 1.99
C THR A 218 -31.55 22.26 1.77
N ALA A 219 -30.71 21.20 1.83
CA ALA A 219 -31.09 19.81 1.62
C ALA A 219 -31.79 19.20 2.87
N GLN A 220 -32.83 19.87 3.41
CA GLN A 220 -33.61 19.38 4.56
C GLN A 220 -34.57 18.26 4.16
N GLY A 221 -34.55 17.14 4.89
CA GLY A 221 -35.39 15.98 4.63
C GLY A 221 -35.04 15.17 3.39
N GLU A 222 -34.05 15.62 2.63
CA GLU A 222 -33.57 14.87 1.46
C GLU A 222 -32.74 13.67 1.88
N THR A 223 -32.83 12.62 1.06
CA THR A 223 -32.00 11.43 1.19
C THR A 223 -30.86 11.54 0.19
N VAL A 224 -29.64 11.45 0.69
CA VAL A 224 -28.41 11.54 -0.10
C VAL A 224 -27.81 10.16 -0.24
N LEU A 225 -27.52 9.72 -1.47
CA LEU A 225 -26.67 8.57 -1.76
C LEU A 225 -25.27 9.08 -2.06
N SER A 226 -24.33 8.75 -1.20
CA SER A 226 -22.91 8.98 -1.41
C SER A 226 -22.25 7.73 -1.94
N LEU A 227 -21.41 7.88 -2.95
CA LEU A 227 -20.55 6.85 -3.50
C LEU A 227 -19.11 7.33 -3.35
N ASP A 228 -18.33 6.59 -2.57
CA ASP A 228 -16.89 6.82 -2.42
C ASP A 228 -16.14 5.74 -3.18
N PHE A 229 -15.56 6.12 -4.33
CA PHE A 229 -14.79 5.24 -5.18
C PHE A 229 -13.29 5.52 -4.98
N GLY A 230 -12.72 4.80 -4.01
CA GLY A 230 -11.31 4.89 -3.65
C GLY A 230 -10.38 4.02 -4.51
N GLY A 231 -9.11 3.95 -4.12
CA GLY A 231 -8.13 3.05 -4.76
C GLY A 231 -8.40 1.58 -4.48
N GLY A 232 -8.84 1.22 -3.29
CA GLY A 232 -9.07 -0.17 -2.85
C GLY A 232 -10.53 -0.57 -2.74
N THR A 233 -11.42 0.36 -2.37
CA THR A 233 -12.83 0.09 -2.06
C THR A 233 -13.77 0.99 -2.83
N LEU A 234 -15.01 0.52 -2.99
CA LEU A 234 -16.17 1.32 -3.36
C LEU A 234 -17.16 1.24 -2.21
N ASP A 235 -17.37 2.35 -1.55
CA ASP A 235 -18.22 2.47 -0.37
C ASP A 235 -19.47 3.29 -0.68
N PHE A 236 -20.60 2.83 -0.15
CA PHE A 236 -21.92 3.45 -0.32
C PHE A 236 -22.44 3.91 1.03
N CYS A 237 -23.06 5.09 1.07
CA CYS A 237 -23.81 5.55 2.22
C CYS A 237 -25.13 6.16 1.77
N LEU A 238 -26.22 5.70 2.33
CA LEU A 238 -27.53 6.31 2.22
C LEU A 238 -27.84 7.03 3.52
N LEU A 239 -27.96 8.36 3.46
CA LEU A 239 -28.07 9.22 4.63
C LEU A 239 -29.19 10.23 4.42
N ARG A 240 -29.96 10.51 5.48
CA ARG A 240 -31.03 11.53 5.48
C ARG A 240 -30.71 12.59 6.51
N ARG A 241 -30.94 13.85 6.14
CA ARG A 241 -30.85 14.97 7.08
C ARG A 241 -32.16 15.06 7.89
N GLU A 242 -32.05 15.11 9.21
CA GLU A 242 -33.15 15.23 10.15
C GLU A 242 -32.83 16.34 11.16
N GLY A 243 -33.40 17.53 10.91
CA GLY A 243 -33.14 18.73 11.73
C GLY A 243 -31.64 19.14 11.63
N GLU A 244 -30.99 19.27 12.78
CA GLU A 244 -29.54 19.56 12.85
C GLU A 244 -28.67 18.31 12.78
N GLY A 245 -29.27 17.12 12.76
CA GLY A 245 -28.58 15.85 12.74
C GLY A 245 -28.70 15.10 11.41
N PHE A 246 -28.16 13.89 11.41
CA PHE A 246 -28.17 13.00 10.27
C PHE A 246 -28.58 11.59 10.71
N ASN A 247 -29.45 10.98 9.92
CA ASN A 247 -29.82 9.59 10.09
C ASN A 247 -29.18 8.74 8.99
N VAL A 248 -28.27 7.82 9.36
CA VAL A 248 -27.66 6.86 8.45
C VAL A 248 -28.65 5.74 8.22
N ILE A 249 -29.19 5.64 7.01
CA ILE A 249 -30.19 4.63 6.64
C ILE A 249 -29.50 3.31 6.34
N ALA A 250 -28.41 3.33 5.54
CA ALA A 250 -27.64 2.15 5.18
C ALA A 250 -26.22 2.50 4.76
N THR A 251 -25.30 1.58 4.96
CA THR A 251 -23.95 1.62 4.40
C THR A 251 -23.62 0.26 3.80
N HIS A 252 -22.85 0.27 2.72
CA HIS A 252 -22.34 -0.95 2.09
C HIS A 252 -20.96 -0.66 1.48
N GLY A 253 -20.04 -1.62 1.57
CA GLY A 253 -18.69 -1.50 1.02
C GLY A 253 -18.29 -2.78 0.30
N ILE A 254 -17.64 -2.62 -0.85
CA ILE A 254 -17.08 -3.73 -1.64
C ILE A 254 -15.60 -3.46 -1.95
N GLY A 255 -14.81 -4.53 -2.01
CA GLY A 255 -13.36 -4.48 -2.35
C GLY A 255 -13.12 -4.29 -3.84
N LEU A 256 -13.70 -3.23 -4.42
CA LEU A 256 -13.54 -2.86 -5.83
C LEU A 256 -13.12 -1.39 -5.88
N GLY A 257 -11.88 -1.12 -6.25
CA GLY A 257 -11.35 0.23 -6.35
C GLY A 257 -10.56 0.47 -7.63
N GLY A 258 -10.04 1.67 -7.79
CA GLY A 258 -9.26 2.11 -8.94
C GLY A 258 -8.06 1.22 -9.23
N ASP A 259 -7.35 0.75 -8.20
CA ASP A 259 -6.20 -0.16 -8.35
C ASP A 259 -6.58 -1.48 -9.04
N HIS A 260 -7.82 -1.96 -8.83
CA HIS A 260 -8.31 -3.16 -9.52
C HIS A 260 -8.56 -2.90 -11.01
N LEU A 261 -9.12 -1.73 -11.34
CA LEU A 261 -9.29 -1.31 -12.73
C LEU A 261 -7.95 -1.15 -13.43
N ASP A 262 -6.97 -0.52 -12.79
CA ASP A 262 -5.62 -0.38 -13.32
C ASP A 262 -4.96 -1.74 -13.58
N GLN A 263 -5.15 -2.72 -12.69
CA GLN A 263 -4.66 -4.08 -12.90
C GLN A 263 -5.33 -4.77 -14.10
N ILE A 264 -6.63 -4.58 -14.30
CA ILE A 264 -7.35 -5.13 -15.47
C ILE A 264 -6.80 -4.49 -16.74
N LEU A 265 -6.70 -3.17 -16.79
CA LEU A 265 -6.15 -2.44 -17.94
C LEU A 265 -4.72 -2.88 -18.25
N PHE A 266 -3.86 -2.97 -17.23
CA PHE A 266 -2.50 -3.45 -17.41
C PHE A 266 -2.47 -4.87 -18.00
N ARG A 267 -3.24 -5.79 -17.41
CA ARG A 267 -3.27 -7.21 -17.84
C ARG A 267 -3.80 -7.38 -19.27
N GLN A 268 -4.77 -6.57 -19.67
CA GLN A 268 -5.43 -6.72 -20.96
C GLN A 268 -4.76 -5.91 -22.07
N LEU A 269 -4.27 -4.71 -21.77
CA LEU A 269 -3.76 -3.79 -22.77
C LEU A 269 -2.24 -3.75 -22.85
N LEU A 270 -1.54 -3.85 -21.72
CA LEU A 270 -0.09 -3.67 -21.71
C LEU A 270 0.67 -5.00 -21.59
N PHE A 271 0.20 -5.90 -20.76
CA PHE A 271 0.91 -7.15 -20.48
C PHE A 271 1.13 -8.05 -21.72
N PRO A 272 0.20 -8.12 -22.72
CA PRO A 272 0.47 -8.83 -23.98
C PRO A 272 1.67 -8.25 -24.76
N HIS A 273 1.84 -6.92 -24.75
CA HIS A 273 2.96 -6.24 -25.42
C HIS A 273 4.30 -6.38 -24.66
N LEU A 274 4.27 -6.88 -23.43
CA LEU A 274 5.42 -7.12 -22.60
C LEU A 274 5.87 -8.60 -22.62
N GLY A 275 5.39 -9.40 -23.59
CA GLY A 275 5.78 -10.79 -23.77
C GLY A 275 5.02 -11.78 -22.89
N LYS A 276 3.82 -11.43 -22.41
CA LYS A 276 2.98 -12.38 -21.69
C LYS A 276 2.60 -13.56 -22.59
N GLY A 277 3.01 -14.76 -22.18
CA GLY A 277 2.73 -16.00 -22.94
C GLY A 277 3.72 -16.26 -24.08
N GLU A 278 4.74 -15.43 -24.28
CA GLU A 278 5.85 -15.75 -25.16
C GLU A 278 6.85 -16.65 -24.43
N GLU A 279 7.25 -17.73 -25.08
CA GLU A 279 8.30 -18.60 -24.62
C GLU A 279 9.64 -18.10 -25.20
N ARG A 280 10.64 -17.88 -24.39
CA ARG A 280 12.01 -17.77 -24.88
C ARG A 280 12.44 -19.14 -25.41
N GLY A 281 13.08 -19.13 -26.57
CA GLY A 281 13.49 -20.31 -27.31
C GLY A 281 13.93 -21.51 -26.47
N VAL A 282 13.83 -22.63 -27.08
CA VAL A 282 14.10 -23.94 -26.47
C VAL A 282 15.57 -23.99 -26.06
N ASP A 283 15.86 -24.34 -24.81
CA ASP A 283 17.21 -24.60 -24.37
C ASP A 283 17.83 -25.80 -25.15
N ALA A 284 19.12 -26.02 -25.00
CA ALA A 284 19.81 -27.12 -25.66
C ALA A 284 19.24 -28.52 -25.34
N MET A 285 18.31 -28.62 -24.38
CA MET A 285 17.60 -29.84 -23.96
C MET A 285 16.14 -29.89 -24.39
N GLY A 286 15.64 -28.90 -25.16
CA GLY A 286 14.25 -28.87 -25.64
C GLY A 286 13.21 -28.42 -24.64
N LYS A 287 13.59 -27.79 -23.52
CA LYS A 287 12.67 -27.16 -22.57
C LYS A 287 12.46 -25.70 -22.92
N SER A 288 11.18 -25.27 -23.02
CA SER A 288 10.82 -23.87 -23.16
C SER A 288 11.00 -23.13 -21.83
N GLU A 289 11.78 -22.05 -21.82
CA GLU A 289 11.85 -21.12 -20.69
C GLU A 289 10.82 -20.00 -20.86
N PRO A 290 10.05 -19.66 -19.80
CA PRO A 290 9.14 -18.52 -19.85
C PRO A 290 9.95 -17.23 -20.07
N ALA A 291 9.48 -16.36 -20.97
CA ALA A 291 10.09 -15.08 -21.21
C ALA A 291 10.09 -14.24 -19.94
N SER A 292 11.25 -13.94 -19.39
CA SER A 292 11.38 -12.95 -18.32
C SER A 292 11.20 -11.55 -18.92
N VAL A 293 10.14 -10.84 -18.52
CA VAL A 293 9.86 -9.50 -19.01
C VAL A 293 10.80 -8.51 -18.32
N LEU A 294 11.73 -7.94 -19.08
CA LEU A 294 12.51 -6.78 -18.67
C LEU A 294 11.65 -5.52 -18.91
N VAL A 295 10.99 -5.01 -17.89
CA VAL A 295 10.28 -3.72 -17.98
C VAL A 295 11.30 -2.61 -17.82
N CYS A 296 11.79 -2.05 -18.94
CA CYS A 296 12.59 -0.83 -18.95
C CYS A 296 11.67 0.38 -19.13
N TRP A 297 11.45 1.16 -18.08
CA TRP A 297 10.76 2.44 -18.18
C TRP A 297 11.74 3.50 -18.70
N GLN A 298 11.66 3.82 -19.98
CA GLN A 298 12.29 5.04 -20.53
C GLN A 298 11.25 6.16 -20.56
N ARG A 299 11.48 7.22 -19.78
CA ARG A 299 10.79 8.49 -19.96
C ARG A 299 11.32 9.11 -21.25
N LYS A 300 10.50 9.18 -22.30
CA LYS A 300 10.82 10.06 -23.43
C LYS A 300 10.73 11.50 -22.90
N GLY A 301 11.89 12.15 -22.83
CA GLY A 301 11.96 13.59 -22.61
C GLY A 301 11.26 14.32 -23.75
N SER A 302 10.39 15.23 -23.41
CA SER A 302 9.93 16.32 -24.26
C SER A 302 10.78 17.54 -24.01
#